data_b01232eb98e7931908a8e24a96afe1ab
#
_entry.id   b01232eb98e7931908a8e24a96afe1ab
#
_cell.length_a   1.000
_cell.length_b   1.000
_cell.length_c   1.000
_cell.angle_alpha   90.00
_cell.angle_beta   90.00
_cell.angle_gamma   90.00
#
_symmetry.space_group_name_H-M   'P 1'
#
loop_
_entity.id
_entity.type
_entity.pdbx_description
1 polymer ?
#
loop_
_entity_poly.entity_id
_entity_poly.type
_entity_poly.pdbx_seq_one_letter_code
_entity_poly.pdbx_strand_id
1 'polypeptide(L)'
;MKRFSSLWRTWFIKKDLVRNGIQLYHGLSNELPIGIHKTGIKSVVTIHDLIFLRYPEYYKPIDRKIYNFKFRYACQVADRIVAISECTKRDIMHFYHIPEEKIDVVYQGCDPQYSVRVSESRKAEIGAKYNLPEKFILNVGSIEERKNLMLAVQALKDIPSDVHLVAIGRKTPYVNKIMDYV
;
A
#
# COMPACT_ATOMS: atom_id res chain seq x y z
N MET A 1 -13.28 -16.58 -11.93
CA MET A 1 -12.77 -17.06 -10.62
C MET A 1 -12.36 -15.97 -9.63
N LYS A 2 -11.88 -14.78 -10.02
CA LYS A 2 -11.41 -13.73 -9.06
C LYS A 2 -12.49 -13.11 -8.14
N ARG A 3 -13.77 -13.10 -8.51
CA ARG A 3 -14.85 -12.48 -7.71
C ARG A 3 -15.23 -13.30 -6.46
N PHE A 4 -15.09 -14.62 -6.51
CA PHE A 4 -15.41 -15.50 -5.37
C PHE A 4 -14.30 -15.55 -4.31
N SER A 5 -13.04 -15.30 -4.68
CA SER A 5 -11.92 -15.33 -3.73
C SER A 5 -12.01 -14.25 -2.64
N SER A 6 -12.51 -13.05 -2.96
CA SER A 6 -12.69 -11.97 -1.98
C SER A 6 -13.80 -12.29 -0.98
N LEU A 7 -14.93 -12.81 -1.46
CA LEU A 7 -16.04 -13.22 -0.59
C LEU A 7 -15.65 -14.39 0.31
N TRP A 8 -14.95 -15.39 -0.26
CA TRP A 8 -14.46 -16.53 0.51
C TRP A 8 -13.51 -16.06 1.61
N ARG A 9 -12.54 -15.21 1.30
CA ARG A 9 -11.58 -14.67 2.27
C ARG A 9 -12.25 -13.86 3.37
N THR A 10 -13.30 -13.10 3.05
CA THR A 10 -14.01 -12.26 4.02
C THR A 10 -14.95 -13.06 4.93
N TRP A 11 -15.65 -14.08 4.41
CA TRP A 11 -16.76 -14.73 5.13
C TRP A 11 -16.54 -16.22 5.42
N PHE A 12 -15.88 -16.97 4.55
CA PHE A 12 -15.88 -18.42 4.60
C PHE A 12 -14.57 -19.05 5.09
N ILE A 13 -13.43 -18.40 4.88
CA ILE A 13 -12.09 -18.91 5.25
C ILE A 13 -12.00 -19.37 6.72
N LYS A 14 -12.72 -18.72 7.63
CA LYS A 14 -12.70 -19.08 9.07
C LYS A 14 -13.09 -20.50 9.35
N LYS A 15 -14.00 -21.10 8.53
CA LYS A 15 -14.37 -22.52 8.67
C LYS A 15 -13.19 -23.44 8.36
N ASP A 16 -12.43 -23.09 7.33
CA ASP A 16 -11.23 -23.84 6.95
C ASP A 16 -10.12 -23.67 7.98
N LEU A 17 -9.95 -22.48 8.54
CA LEU A 17 -8.97 -22.20 9.59
C LEU A 17 -9.27 -23.05 10.85
N VAL A 18 -10.51 -23.08 11.30
CA VAL A 18 -10.93 -23.90 12.46
C VAL A 18 -10.73 -25.39 12.16
N ARG A 19 -11.19 -25.87 11.01
CA ARG A 19 -11.06 -27.28 10.61
C ARG A 19 -9.61 -27.76 10.55
N ASN A 20 -8.68 -26.88 10.17
CA ASN A 20 -7.26 -27.16 10.10
C ASN A 20 -6.50 -26.86 11.41
N GLY A 21 -7.17 -26.56 12.51
CA GLY A 21 -6.56 -26.33 13.81
C GLY A 21 -5.64 -25.10 13.89
N ILE A 22 -5.89 -24.09 13.05
CA ILE A 22 -5.08 -22.84 13.06
C ILE A 22 -5.27 -22.10 14.36
N GLN A 23 -4.17 -21.78 15.02
CA GLN A 23 -4.16 -21.09 16.32
C GLN A 23 -3.99 -19.57 16.18
N LEU A 24 -3.29 -19.11 15.15
CA LEU A 24 -3.03 -17.70 14.87
C LEU A 24 -3.32 -17.38 13.40
N TYR A 25 -4.05 -16.31 13.17
CA TYR A 25 -4.30 -15.76 11.83
C TYR A 25 -3.74 -14.33 11.74
N HIS A 26 -2.88 -14.09 10.76
CA HIS A 26 -2.36 -12.75 10.48
C HIS A 26 -2.94 -12.19 9.17
N GLY A 27 -3.78 -11.17 9.29
CA GLY A 27 -4.29 -10.39 8.17
C GLY A 27 -3.26 -9.38 7.68
N LEU A 28 -2.57 -9.69 6.59
CA LEU A 28 -1.45 -8.88 6.08
C LEU A 28 -1.87 -7.61 5.31
N SER A 29 -3.14 -7.44 5.01
CA SER A 29 -3.64 -6.37 4.12
C SER A 29 -4.91 -5.72 4.67
N ASN A 30 -4.80 -5.11 5.84
CA ASN A 30 -5.83 -4.26 6.46
C ASN A 30 -7.18 -4.94 6.76
N GLU A 31 -7.32 -6.26 6.61
CA GLU A 31 -8.61 -6.94 6.81
C GLU A 31 -8.47 -8.26 7.55
N LEU A 32 -9.51 -8.61 8.31
CA LEU A 32 -9.70 -9.92 8.96
C LEU A 32 -11.00 -10.56 8.49
N PRO A 33 -11.07 -11.91 8.51
CA PRO A 33 -12.32 -12.62 8.23
C PRO A 33 -13.41 -12.25 9.23
N ILE A 34 -14.61 -11.98 8.73
CA ILE A 34 -15.75 -11.58 9.58
C ILE A 34 -16.11 -12.72 10.53
N GLY A 35 -16.12 -12.41 11.84
CA GLY A 35 -16.43 -13.37 12.92
C GLY A 35 -15.22 -14.21 13.38
N ILE A 36 -13.99 -13.88 12.99
CA ILE A 36 -12.78 -14.61 13.45
C ILE A 36 -12.64 -14.58 14.98
N HIS A 37 -12.96 -13.48 15.62
CA HIS A 37 -12.93 -13.32 17.08
C HIS A 37 -13.86 -14.29 17.85
N LYS A 38 -14.78 -14.98 17.14
CA LYS A 38 -15.69 -15.99 17.70
C LYS A 38 -15.19 -17.43 17.55
N THR A 39 -14.00 -17.61 16.95
CA THR A 39 -13.47 -18.95 16.64
C THR A 39 -12.43 -19.44 17.65
N GLY A 40 -11.99 -18.60 18.58
CA GLY A 40 -10.87 -18.89 19.50
C GLY A 40 -9.49 -18.73 18.84
N ILE A 41 -9.43 -18.48 17.53
CA ILE A 41 -8.17 -18.22 16.81
C ILE A 41 -7.67 -16.84 17.18
N LYS A 42 -6.42 -16.73 17.63
CA LYS A 42 -5.76 -15.45 17.85
C LYS A 42 -5.57 -14.72 16.54
N SER A 43 -5.72 -13.40 16.55
CA SER A 43 -5.67 -12.62 15.31
C SER A 43 -4.78 -11.39 15.42
N VAL A 44 -3.94 -11.22 14.40
CA VAL A 44 -3.13 -10.03 14.17
C VAL A 44 -3.56 -9.41 12.86
N VAL A 45 -3.58 -8.09 12.76
CA VAL A 45 -3.80 -7.39 11.49
C VAL A 45 -2.71 -6.36 11.25
N THR A 46 -2.12 -6.35 10.05
CA THR A 46 -1.24 -5.26 9.61
C THR A 46 -2.07 -4.20 8.91
N ILE A 47 -1.99 -2.97 9.40
CA ILE A 47 -2.57 -1.78 8.79
C ILE A 47 -1.47 -0.98 8.10
N HIS A 48 -1.61 -0.80 6.78
CA HIS A 48 -0.63 -0.08 5.98
C HIS A 48 -0.87 1.43 6.03
N ASP A 49 -2.10 1.86 5.81
CA ASP A 49 -2.48 3.27 5.90
C ASP A 49 -4.00 3.44 6.12
N LEU A 50 -4.40 4.67 6.44
CA LEU A 50 -5.78 5.12 6.48
C LEU A 50 -5.96 6.39 5.61
N ILE A 51 -5.22 6.47 4.50
CA ILE A 51 -5.21 7.63 3.59
C ILE A 51 -6.63 7.97 3.12
N PHE A 52 -7.47 6.98 2.87
CA PHE A 52 -8.86 7.17 2.44
C PHE A 52 -9.75 7.90 3.47
N LEU A 53 -9.34 7.96 4.74
CA LEU A 53 -9.99 8.76 5.78
C LEU A 53 -9.37 10.14 5.90
N ARG A 54 -8.03 10.24 5.75
CA ARG A 54 -7.29 11.49 5.86
C ARG A 54 -7.48 12.38 4.64
N TYR A 55 -7.54 11.79 3.44
CA TYR A 55 -7.66 12.45 2.14
C TYR A 55 -8.78 11.80 1.32
N PRO A 56 -10.04 12.01 1.74
CA PRO A 56 -11.20 11.35 1.14
C PRO A 56 -11.44 11.69 -0.32
N GLU A 57 -10.96 12.84 -0.77
CA GLU A 57 -11.10 13.34 -2.15
C GLU A 57 -10.41 12.46 -3.19
N TYR A 58 -9.38 11.70 -2.80
CA TYR A 58 -8.68 10.78 -3.71
C TYR A 58 -9.38 9.43 -3.90
N TYR A 59 -10.50 9.20 -3.21
CA TYR A 59 -11.18 7.90 -3.21
C TYR A 59 -12.67 8.03 -3.54
N LYS A 60 -13.19 7.08 -4.31
CA LYS A 60 -14.63 7.01 -4.58
C LYS A 60 -15.41 6.78 -3.28
N PRO A 61 -16.57 7.43 -3.08
CA PRO A 61 -17.35 7.29 -1.84
C PRO A 61 -17.70 5.85 -1.48
N ILE A 62 -17.98 5.00 -2.47
CA ILE A 62 -18.31 3.60 -2.26
C ILE A 62 -17.10 2.80 -1.76
N ASP A 63 -15.91 3.04 -2.34
CA ASP A 63 -14.68 2.35 -1.93
C ASP A 63 -14.30 2.74 -0.50
N ARG A 64 -14.45 4.03 -0.15
CA ARG A 64 -14.24 4.54 1.21
C ARG A 64 -15.13 3.85 2.24
N LYS A 65 -16.42 3.67 1.93
CA LYS A 65 -17.36 2.97 2.83
C LYS A 65 -16.93 1.52 3.04
N ILE A 66 -16.54 0.83 1.97
CA ILE A 66 -16.09 -0.57 2.03
C ILE A 66 -14.79 -0.70 2.83
N TYR A 67 -13.79 0.15 2.54
CA TYR A 67 -12.51 0.15 3.26
C TYR A 67 -12.72 0.49 4.74
N ASN A 68 -13.49 1.54 5.04
CA ASN A 68 -13.76 1.93 6.42
C ASN A 68 -14.44 0.81 7.22
N PHE A 69 -15.41 0.13 6.63
CA PHE A 69 -16.06 -1.01 7.28
C PHE A 69 -15.05 -2.11 7.59
N LYS A 70 -14.26 -2.54 6.61
CA LYS A 70 -13.31 -3.65 6.76
C LYS A 70 -12.18 -3.34 7.74
N PHE A 71 -11.56 -2.17 7.59
CA PHE A 71 -10.40 -1.76 8.39
C PHE A 71 -10.80 -1.50 9.84
N ARG A 72 -11.91 -0.77 10.05
CA ARG A 72 -12.46 -0.54 11.38
C ARG A 72 -12.77 -1.86 12.07
N TYR A 73 -13.49 -2.75 11.39
CA TYR A 73 -13.80 -4.08 11.91
C TYR A 73 -12.53 -4.85 12.30
N ALA A 74 -11.54 -4.91 11.40
CA ALA A 74 -10.27 -5.60 11.67
C ALA A 74 -9.55 -5.03 12.89
N CYS A 75 -9.44 -3.70 13.00
CA CYS A 75 -8.82 -3.05 14.15
C CYS A 75 -9.57 -3.31 15.45
N GLN A 76 -10.91 -3.35 15.41
CA GLN A 76 -11.72 -3.59 16.60
C GLN A 76 -11.57 -5.02 17.12
N VAL A 77 -11.58 -6.03 16.22
CA VAL A 77 -11.64 -7.45 16.62
C VAL A 77 -10.28 -8.12 16.73
N ALA A 78 -9.22 -7.59 16.14
CA ALA A 78 -7.87 -8.15 16.27
C ALA A 78 -7.42 -8.21 17.73
N ASP A 79 -6.67 -9.25 18.11
CA ASP A 79 -5.98 -9.30 19.40
C ASP A 79 -4.82 -8.28 19.43
N ARG A 80 -4.07 -8.13 18.30
CA ARG A 80 -3.00 -7.14 18.14
C ARG A 80 -3.06 -6.51 16.76
N ILE A 81 -2.60 -5.27 16.66
CA ILE A 81 -2.53 -4.52 15.40
C ILE A 81 -1.06 -4.17 15.15
N VAL A 82 -0.59 -4.45 13.96
CA VAL A 82 0.70 -3.98 13.46
C VAL A 82 0.46 -2.75 12.59
N ALA A 83 0.96 -1.61 13.01
CA ALA A 83 1.03 -0.39 12.20
C ALA A 83 2.40 -0.32 11.54
N ILE A 84 2.46 -0.03 10.22
CA ILE A 84 3.74 0.02 9.50
C ILE A 84 4.56 1.29 9.76
N SER A 85 3.99 2.25 10.49
CA SER A 85 4.66 3.49 10.88
C SER A 85 3.97 4.15 12.06
N GLU A 86 4.67 5.06 12.74
CA GLU A 86 4.08 5.91 13.77
C GLU A 86 2.92 6.77 13.23
N CYS A 87 2.97 7.19 11.97
CA CYS A 87 1.87 7.90 11.35
C CYS A 87 0.61 7.02 11.27
N THR A 88 0.75 5.78 10.81
CA THR A 88 -0.35 4.82 10.74
C THR A 88 -0.92 4.51 12.12
N LYS A 89 -0.07 4.35 13.14
CA LYS A 89 -0.49 4.18 14.54
C LYS A 89 -1.36 5.35 15.01
N ARG A 90 -0.90 6.59 14.81
CA ARG A 90 -1.68 7.79 15.17
C ARG A 90 -3.02 7.84 14.43
N ASP A 91 -3.05 7.48 13.15
CA ASP A 91 -4.29 7.45 12.38
C ASP A 91 -5.28 6.39 12.91
N ILE A 92 -4.82 5.20 13.27
CA ILE A 92 -5.66 4.15 13.88
C ILE A 92 -6.26 4.65 15.20
N MET A 93 -5.46 5.25 16.06
CA MET A 93 -5.93 5.82 17.32
C MET A 93 -6.94 6.94 17.09
N HIS A 94 -6.65 7.85 16.16
CA HIS A 94 -7.49 9.01 15.87
C HIS A 94 -8.84 8.63 15.23
N PHE A 95 -8.83 7.84 14.16
CA PHE A 95 -10.05 7.55 13.39
C PHE A 95 -10.89 6.41 13.95
N TYR A 96 -10.26 5.44 14.62
CA TYR A 96 -10.95 4.25 15.12
C TYR A 96 -11.00 4.14 16.62
N HIS A 97 -10.36 5.09 17.35
CA HIS A 97 -10.32 5.14 18.82
C HIS A 97 -9.81 3.83 19.43
N ILE A 98 -8.83 3.20 18.77
CA ILE A 98 -8.16 2.01 19.27
C ILE A 98 -7.13 2.43 20.32
N PRO A 99 -7.09 1.77 21.48
CA PRO A 99 -6.12 2.08 22.52
C PRO A 99 -4.69 1.75 22.09
N GLU A 100 -3.75 2.57 22.54
CA GLU A 100 -2.34 2.50 22.11
C GLU A 100 -1.70 1.15 22.37
N GLU A 101 -1.98 0.56 23.52
CA GLU A 101 -1.44 -0.72 23.96
C GLU A 101 -1.81 -1.91 23.06
N LYS A 102 -2.81 -1.73 22.19
CA LYS A 102 -3.21 -2.73 21.18
C LYS A 102 -2.40 -2.65 19.88
N ILE A 103 -1.58 -1.60 19.71
CA ILE A 103 -0.92 -1.28 18.45
C ILE A 103 0.60 -1.36 18.59
N ASP A 104 1.23 -2.24 17.84
CA ASP A 104 2.68 -2.33 17.71
C ASP A 104 3.13 -1.66 16.41
N VAL A 105 4.19 -0.84 16.47
CA VAL A 105 4.80 -0.28 15.26
C VAL A 105 5.91 -1.20 14.79
N VAL A 106 5.75 -1.72 13.56
CA VAL A 106 6.73 -2.58 12.90
C VAL A 106 6.98 -2.02 11.51
N TYR A 107 8.14 -1.40 11.31
CA TYR A 107 8.52 -0.85 10.00
C TYR A 107 8.74 -1.97 8.99
N GLN A 108 8.35 -1.71 7.74
CA GLN A 108 8.55 -2.66 6.66
C GLN A 108 10.04 -2.72 6.29
N GLY A 109 10.55 -3.93 6.16
CA GLY A 109 11.88 -4.20 5.65
C GLY A 109 11.95 -4.12 4.12
N CYS A 110 13.17 -4.16 3.61
CA CYS A 110 13.45 -4.26 2.18
C CYS A 110 14.09 -5.63 1.90
N ASP A 111 13.73 -6.24 0.77
CA ASP A 111 14.36 -7.50 0.35
C ASP A 111 15.87 -7.27 0.14
N PRO A 112 16.74 -8.15 0.70
CA PRO A 112 18.19 -8.04 0.57
C PRO A 112 18.70 -7.93 -0.86
N GLN A 113 17.99 -8.45 -1.86
CA GLN A 113 18.36 -8.32 -3.27
C GLN A 113 18.51 -6.86 -3.72
N TYR A 114 17.77 -5.92 -3.11
CA TYR A 114 17.86 -4.51 -3.43
C TYR A 114 19.08 -3.80 -2.81
N SER A 115 19.80 -4.47 -1.93
CA SER A 115 21.06 -3.99 -1.34
C SER A 115 22.28 -4.39 -2.17
N VAL A 116 22.12 -5.29 -3.14
CA VAL A 116 23.20 -5.77 -3.99
C VAL A 116 23.48 -4.78 -5.12
N ARG A 117 24.74 -4.37 -5.27
CA ARG A 117 25.13 -3.53 -6.41
C ARG A 117 24.96 -4.29 -7.73
N VAL A 118 24.23 -3.69 -8.64
CA VAL A 118 24.07 -4.20 -10.01
C VAL A 118 25.36 -3.92 -10.80
N SER A 119 25.83 -4.89 -11.59
CA SER A 119 27.02 -4.72 -12.45
C SER A 119 26.80 -3.65 -13.51
N GLU A 120 27.89 -3.00 -13.95
CA GLU A 120 27.82 -1.97 -15.00
C GLU A 120 27.31 -2.55 -16.33
N SER A 121 27.68 -3.80 -16.64
CA SER A 121 27.15 -4.49 -17.82
C SER A 121 25.62 -4.65 -17.78
N ARG A 122 25.07 -4.99 -16.62
CA ARG A 122 23.63 -5.12 -16.44
C ARG A 122 22.92 -3.75 -16.51
N LYS A 123 23.53 -2.70 -15.99
CA LYS A 123 22.99 -1.34 -16.11
C LYS A 123 22.95 -0.90 -17.58
N ALA A 124 24.05 -1.15 -18.33
CA ALA A 124 24.13 -0.84 -19.76
C ALA A 124 23.08 -1.60 -20.57
N GLU A 125 22.89 -2.90 -20.30
CA GLU A 125 21.84 -3.72 -20.93
C GLU A 125 20.44 -3.13 -20.72
N ILE A 126 20.11 -2.76 -19.49
CA ILE A 126 18.81 -2.17 -19.15
C ILE A 126 18.67 -0.78 -19.77
N GLY A 127 19.72 0.03 -19.72
CA GLY A 127 19.76 1.35 -20.35
C GLY A 127 19.45 1.26 -21.86
N ALA A 128 20.11 0.36 -22.56
CA ALA A 128 19.89 0.12 -24.00
C ALA A 128 18.48 -0.43 -24.27
N LYS A 129 18.03 -1.41 -23.46
CA LYS A 129 16.70 -2.05 -23.62
C LYS A 129 15.55 -1.07 -23.54
N TYR A 130 15.64 -0.09 -22.64
CA TYR A 130 14.57 0.90 -22.41
C TYR A 130 14.89 2.28 -22.97
N ASN A 131 15.99 2.42 -23.70
CA ASN A 131 16.47 3.69 -24.23
C ASN A 131 16.51 4.79 -23.16
N LEU A 132 17.10 4.44 -22.00
CA LEU A 132 17.17 5.37 -20.90
C LEU A 132 18.19 6.48 -21.15
N PRO A 133 17.88 7.73 -20.80
CA PRO A 133 18.84 8.81 -20.85
C PRO A 133 20.02 8.58 -19.89
N GLU A 134 21.16 9.20 -20.17
CA GLU A 134 22.36 9.06 -19.34
C GLU A 134 22.13 9.57 -17.91
N LYS A 135 21.48 10.74 -17.80
CA LYS A 135 21.13 11.35 -16.52
C LYS A 135 19.62 11.41 -16.35
N PHE A 136 19.13 10.78 -15.30
CA PHE A 136 17.70 10.82 -15.01
C PHE A 136 17.37 10.69 -13.54
N ILE A 137 16.21 11.24 -13.20
CA ILE A 137 15.53 11.01 -11.92
C ILE A 137 14.48 9.93 -12.15
N LEU A 138 14.51 8.87 -11.36
CA LEU A 138 13.56 7.76 -11.47
C LEU A 138 12.41 7.93 -10.47
N ASN A 139 11.17 7.96 -11.00
CA ASN A 139 9.95 7.87 -10.20
C ASN A 139 9.27 6.51 -10.43
N VAL A 140 9.07 5.73 -9.36
CA VAL A 140 8.44 4.41 -9.43
C VAL A 140 7.10 4.42 -8.68
N GLY A 141 6.02 4.06 -9.39
CA GLY A 141 4.69 3.92 -8.81
C GLY A 141 3.58 4.26 -9.79
N SER A 142 2.31 3.95 -9.43
CA SER A 142 1.17 4.36 -10.25
C SER A 142 1.15 5.88 -10.42
N ILE A 143 0.94 6.34 -11.66
CA ILE A 143 0.88 7.77 -11.99
C ILE A 143 -0.54 8.23 -11.70
N GLU A 144 -0.76 8.71 -10.49
CA GLU A 144 -2.05 9.15 -9.96
C GLU A 144 -1.90 10.45 -9.17
N GLU A 145 -2.97 11.23 -9.09
CA GLU A 145 -2.97 12.58 -8.52
C GLU A 145 -2.43 12.61 -7.09
N ARG A 146 -2.80 11.64 -6.26
CA ARG A 146 -2.33 11.49 -4.87
C ARG A 146 -0.80 11.41 -4.74
N LYS A 147 -0.11 10.88 -5.76
CA LYS A 147 1.37 10.75 -5.77
C LYS A 147 2.09 11.97 -6.35
N ASN A 148 1.32 12.92 -6.86
CA ASN A 148 1.76 14.25 -7.26
C ASN A 148 3.02 14.28 -8.16
N LEU A 149 3.05 13.42 -9.21
CA LEU A 149 4.15 13.43 -10.17
C LEU A 149 4.30 14.80 -10.86
N MET A 150 3.22 15.59 -10.95
CA MET A 150 3.26 16.94 -11.50
C MET A 150 4.26 17.84 -10.78
N LEU A 151 4.38 17.73 -9.46
CA LEU A 151 5.36 18.52 -8.70
C LEU A 151 6.80 18.19 -9.12
N ALA A 152 7.11 16.91 -9.35
CA ALA A 152 8.41 16.50 -9.85
C ALA A 152 8.68 17.02 -11.26
N VAL A 153 7.65 17.01 -12.14
CA VAL A 153 7.74 17.58 -13.49
C VAL A 153 7.99 19.09 -13.45
N GLN A 154 7.29 19.80 -12.57
CA GLN A 154 7.49 21.26 -12.39
C GLN A 154 8.89 21.58 -11.90
N ALA A 155 9.42 20.79 -10.97
CA ALA A 155 10.78 20.98 -10.44
C ALA A 155 11.88 20.76 -11.48
N LEU A 156 11.60 20.06 -12.60
CA LEU A 156 12.57 19.90 -13.68
C LEU A 156 13.00 21.24 -14.32
N LYS A 157 12.18 22.28 -14.23
CA LYS A 157 12.53 23.60 -14.78
C LYS A 157 13.75 24.22 -14.12
N ASP A 158 14.06 23.82 -12.89
CA ASP A 158 15.12 24.39 -12.07
C ASP A 158 16.41 23.54 -12.10
N ILE A 159 16.44 22.48 -12.92
CA ILE A 159 17.60 21.58 -13.05
C ILE A 159 18.15 21.58 -14.48
N PRO A 160 19.44 21.15 -14.67
CA PRO A 160 20.07 21.14 -15.99
C PRO A 160 19.24 20.37 -17.03
N SER A 161 19.16 20.92 -18.24
CA SER A 161 18.33 20.38 -19.34
C SER A 161 18.73 19.00 -19.84
N ASP A 162 19.90 18.48 -19.46
CA ASP A 162 20.39 17.13 -19.75
C ASP A 162 19.89 16.08 -18.75
N VAL A 163 19.15 16.49 -17.70
CA VAL A 163 18.53 15.58 -16.72
C VAL A 163 17.07 15.33 -17.08
N HIS A 164 16.71 14.08 -17.23
CA HIS A 164 15.36 13.66 -17.59
C HIS A 164 14.59 13.07 -16.40
N LEU A 165 13.26 13.07 -16.47
CA LEU A 165 12.41 12.35 -15.52
C LEU A 165 11.90 11.07 -16.18
N VAL A 166 12.25 9.92 -15.60
CA VAL A 166 11.77 8.61 -16.02
C VAL A 166 10.73 8.14 -15.02
N ALA A 167 9.48 7.98 -15.46
CA ALA A 167 8.39 7.51 -14.61
C ALA A 167 7.97 6.08 -14.99
N ILE A 168 7.99 5.16 -14.04
CA ILE A 168 7.60 3.76 -14.23
C ILE A 168 6.39 3.44 -13.35
N GLY A 169 5.30 3.00 -13.98
CA GLY A 169 4.12 2.57 -13.25
C GLY A 169 2.85 2.52 -14.08
N ARG A 170 1.77 2.14 -13.44
CA ARG A 170 0.45 2.10 -14.08
C ARG A 170 0.00 3.52 -14.43
N LYS A 171 -0.34 3.75 -15.69
CA LYS A 171 -0.94 5.00 -16.17
C LYS A 171 -2.39 5.11 -15.69
N THR A 172 -2.79 6.30 -15.26
CA THR A 172 -4.18 6.68 -14.99
C THR A 172 -4.53 7.90 -15.86
N PRO A 173 -5.79 8.38 -15.91
CA PRO A 173 -6.14 9.61 -16.64
C PRO A 173 -5.35 10.85 -16.20
N TYR A 174 -4.76 10.84 -15.01
CA TYR A 174 -3.88 11.90 -14.53
C TYR A 174 -2.63 12.11 -15.42
N VAL A 175 -2.21 11.08 -16.15
CA VAL A 175 -1.09 11.19 -17.13
C VAL A 175 -1.39 12.27 -18.16
N ASN A 176 -2.65 12.40 -18.62
CA ASN A 176 -2.99 13.39 -19.62
C ASN A 176 -2.71 14.81 -19.13
N LYS A 177 -3.06 15.12 -17.87
CA LYS A 177 -2.75 16.43 -17.26
C LYS A 177 -1.25 16.73 -17.24
N ILE A 178 -0.42 15.68 -17.05
CA ILE A 178 1.04 15.83 -17.06
C ILE A 178 1.54 16.07 -18.48
N MET A 179 1.04 15.29 -19.44
CA MET A 179 1.44 15.42 -20.85
C MET A 179 1.01 16.75 -21.48
N ASP A 180 -0.13 17.30 -21.04
CA ASP A 180 -0.60 18.63 -21.47
C ASP A 180 0.24 19.78 -20.90
N TYR A 181 1.01 19.51 -19.84
CA TYR A 181 1.88 20.50 -19.21
C TYR A 181 3.30 20.50 -19.77
N VAL A 182 3.79 19.36 -20.29
CA VAL A 182 5.15 19.16 -20.83
C VAL A 182 5.24 19.62 -22.27
#